data_62ab7ef476c56521e06aa60366b23210
#
_entry.id   62ab7ef476c56521e06aa60366b23210
#
_cell.length_a   1.000
_cell.length_b   1.000
_cell.length_c   1.000
_cell.angle_alpha   90.00
_cell.angle_beta   90.00
_cell.angle_gamma   90.00
#
_symmetry.space_group_name_H-M   'P 1'
#
loop_
_entity.id
_entity.type
_entity.pdbx_description
1 polymer ?
#
loop_
_entity_poly.entity_id
_entity_poly.type
_entity_poly.pdbx_seq_one_letter_code
_entity_poly.pdbx_strand_id
1 'polypeptide(L)'
;LPAAMDNRPLMFEEFQQLTHQVIYVSATPATYEIEVSEGLIVEQVIRPTGVLDPIIEIRPCTHQVDDLLKEISNTVTQGDRILVTTLTKRMAEELSAYLVRLNIRCRYLHSDIDTLERVEILRQLRIGLFDVLIGINLLREGLDLPEVALVAILDADKEGFLRNAKSLIQTVGRAARHVNGRVIMYADRQTDSIRETVEETSRRRSIQEAYNRSHHIQPRSAGRQKPLVALKKEIPEIGRAHV
;
A
#
# COMPACT_ATOMS: atom_id res chain seq x y z
N LEU A 1 30.87 -22.19 12.80
CA LEU A 1 31.37 -22.09 11.42
C LEU A 1 32.65 -21.28 11.46
N PRO A 2 33.77 -21.74 10.84
CA PRO A 2 35.06 -21.01 10.89
C PRO A 2 34.95 -19.57 10.36
N ALA A 3 34.10 -19.32 9.39
CA ALA A 3 33.84 -18.00 8.83
C ALA A 3 33.04 -17.06 9.75
N ALA A 4 32.50 -17.54 10.86
CA ALA A 4 31.65 -16.69 11.73
C ALA A 4 32.48 -15.64 12.49
N MET A 5 33.80 -15.85 12.67
CA MET A 5 34.68 -14.89 13.34
C MET A 5 35.07 -13.70 12.46
N ASP A 6 35.02 -13.89 11.12
CA ASP A 6 35.32 -12.84 10.13
C ASP A 6 34.06 -12.28 9.45
N ASN A 7 32.86 -12.68 9.93
CA ASN A 7 31.60 -12.29 9.32
C ASN A 7 31.22 -10.87 9.77
N ARG A 8 31.63 -9.88 9.02
CA ARG A 8 31.20 -8.49 9.13
C ARG A 8 30.30 -8.11 7.97
N PRO A 9 29.40 -7.15 8.13
CA PRO A 9 28.67 -6.57 7.01
C PRO A 9 29.66 -5.98 5.97
N LEU A 10 29.41 -6.22 4.69
CA LEU A 10 30.16 -5.55 3.62
C LEU A 10 29.86 -4.06 3.64
N MET A 11 30.89 -3.25 3.38
CA MET A 11 30.68 -1.85 3.02
C MET A 11 30.11 -1.77 1.60
N PHE A 12 29.43 -0.68 1.29
CA PHE A 12 28.77 -0.52 -0.02
C PHE A 12 29.75 -0.60 -1.18
N GLU A 13 30.93 -0.03 -1.03
CA GLU A 13 31.99 -0.05 -2.04
C GLU A 13 32.53 -1.46 -2.29
N GLU A 14 32.66 -2.26 -1.21
CA GLU A 14 33.08 -3.67 -1.34
C GLU A 14 32.02 -4.50 -2.06
N PHE A 15 30.73 -4.25 -1.76
CA PHE A 15 29.61 -4.88 -2.46
C PHE A 15 29.65 -4.53 -3.96
N GLN A 16 29.87 -3.27 -4.32
CA GLN A 16 29.97 -2.83 -5.72
C GLN A 16 31.12 -3.52 -6.46
N GLN A 17 32.28 -3.70 -5.82
CA GLN A 17 33.43 -4.38 -6.43
C GLN A 17 33.20 -5.87 -6.69
N LEU A 18 32.34 -6.51 -5.91
CA LEU A 18 31.99 -7.92 -6.04
C LEU A 18 30.89 -8.16 -7.08
N THR A 19 30.15 -7.13 -7.49
CA THR A 19 29.04 -7.26 -8.43
C THR A 19 29.46 -6.81 -9.84
N HIS A 20 29.34 -7.71 -10.81
CA HIS A 20 29.71 -7.40 -12.21
C HIS A 20 28.55 -6.83 -13.01
N GLN A 21 27.32 -7.32 -12.76
CA GLN A 21 26.11 -6.89 -13.44
C GLN A 21 24.98 -6.78 -12.42
N VAL A 22 24.25 -5.66 -12.45
CA VAL A 22 23.15 -5.39 -11.52
C VAL A 22 21.92 -4.97 -12.30
N ILE A 23 20.77 -5.56 -11.97
CA ILE A 23 19.47 -5.12 -12.45
C ILE A 23 18.73 -4.53 -11.25
N TYR A 24 18.45 -3.23 -11.31
CA TYR A 24 17.66 -2.54 -10.29
C TYR A 24 16.18 -2.65 -10.64
N VAL A 25 15.36 -3.09 -9.67
CA VAL A 25 13.92 -3.21 -9.85
C VAL A 25 13.23 -2.37 -8.77
N SER A 26 12.50 -1.35 -9.17
CA SER A 26 11.80 -0.45 -8.25
C SER A 26 10.57 0.15 -8.91
N ALA A 27 9.50 0.36 -8.13
CA ALA A 27 8.35 1.15 -8.57
C ALA A 27 8.63 2.67 -8.54
N THR A 28 9.61 3.08 -7.73
CA THR A 28 10.01 4.48 -7.51
C THR A 28 11.53 4.56 -7.38
N PRO A 29 12.29 4.45 -8.51
CA PRO A 29 13.75 4.45 -8.48
C PRO A 29 14.28 5.73 -7.83
N ALA A 30 15.42 5.63 -7.14
CA ALA A 30 16.11 6.78 -6.57
C ALA A 30 17.19 7.31 -7.55
N THR A 31 17.76 8.45 -7.20
CA THR A 31 18.78 9.11 -8.01
C THR A 31 19.99 8.20 -8.28
N TYR A 32 20.42 7.44 -7.27
CA TYR A 32 21.54 6.53 -7.37
C TYR A 32 21.33 5.48 -8.48
N GLU A 33 20.21 4.77 -8.48
CA GLU A 33 19.93 3.73 -9.48
C GLU A 33 19.83 4.31 -10.90
N ILE A 34 19.27 5.50 -11.03
CA ILE A 34 19.15 6.19 -12.32
C ILE A 34 20.53 6.62 -12.84
N GLU A 35 21.39 7.17 -11.98
CA GLU A 35 22.74 7.61 -12.34
C GLU A 35 23.62 6.43 -12.73
N VAL A 36 23.63 5.35 -11.93
CA VAL A 36 24.46 4.16 -12.22
C VAL A 36 23.97 3.40 -13.47
N SER A 37 22.68 3.50 -13.80
CA SER A 37 22.11 2.94 -15.03
C SER A 37 22.29 3.85 -16.24
N GLU A 38 23.03 4.97 -16.11
CA GLU A 38 23.20 5.97 -17.18
C GLU A 38 21.88 6.44 -17.79
N GLY A 39 20.81 6.46 -16.98
CA GLY A 39 19.48 6.81 -17.42
C GLY A 39 18.77 5.72 -18.25
N LEU A 40 19.34 4.53 -18.40
CA LEU A 40 18.67 3.41 -19.07
C LEU A 40 17.58 2.83 -18.18
N ILE A 41 16.33 3.17 -18.49
CA ILE A 41 15.16 2.72 -17.74
C ILE A 41 14.22 1.95 -18.67
N VAL A 42 13.84 0.75 -18.25
CA VAL A 42 12.79 -0.04 -18.88
C VAL A 42 11.53 0.02 -18.04
N GLU A 43 10.50 0.66 -18.55
CA GLU A 43 9.23 0.79 -17.85
C GLU A 43 8.33 -0.43 -18.09
N GLN A 44 7.83 -1.02 -17.01
CA GLN A 44 6.81 -2.06 -17.05
C GLN A 44 5.50 -1.52 -16.45
N VAL A 45 4.76 -0.74 -17.23
CA VAL A 45 3.52 -0.08 -16.79
C VAL A 45 2.30 -0.97 -16.98
N ILE A 46 2.31 -1.81 -18.03
CA ILE A 46 1.13 -2.59 -18.44
C ILE A 46 0.84 -3.72 -17.46
N ARG A 47 -0.42 -3.76 -17.00
CA ARG A 47 -0.96 -4.85 -16.17
C ARG A 47 -1.77 -5.80 -17.04
N PRO A 48 -1.49 -7.12 -17.02
CA PRO A 48 -2.25 -8.12 -17.80
C PRO A 48 -3.74 -8.17 -17.45
N THR A 49 -4.10 -7.79 -16.21
CA THR A 49 -5.49 -7.72 -15.75
C THR A 49 -6.28 -6.56 -16.36
N GLY A 50 -5.60 -5.62 -17.01
CA GLY A 50 -6.20 -4.42 -17.56
C GLY A 50 -6.63 -3.38 -16.52
N VAL A 51 -6.42 -3.63 -15.21
CA VAL A 51 -6.83 -2.69 -14.15
C VAL A 51 -6.05 -1.38 -14.29
N LEU A 52 -6.81 -0.29 -14.31
CA LEU A 52 -6.27 1.07 -14.42
C LEU A 52 -5.72 1.56 -13.08
N ASP A 53 -4.76 2.48 -13.14
CA ASP A 53 -4.39 3.25 -11.95
C ASP A 53 -5.61 4.04 -11.45
N PRO A 54 -5.74 4.23 -10.11
CA PRO A 54 -6.93 4.84 -9.53
C PRO A 54 -7.08 6.30 -9.93
N ILE A 55 -8.32 6.79 -9.90
CA ILE A 55 -8.59 8.22 -9.99
C ILE A 55 -8.24 8.85 -8.65
N ILE A 56 -7.51 9.97 -8.68
CA ILE A 56 -7.16 10.76 -7.50
C ILE A 56 -8.05 11.98 -7.43
N GLU A 57 -8.76 12.14 -6.32
CA GLU A 57 -9.52 13.33 -5.97
C GLU A 57 -8.78 14.10 -4.88
N ILE A 58 -8.64 15.42 -5.04
CA ILE A 58 -8.09 16.29 -4.00
C ILE A 58 -9.27 17.04 -3.37
N ARG A 59 -9.40 16.93 -2.06
CA ARG A 59 -10.46 17.58 -1.28
C ARG A 59 -9.87 18.39 -0.13
N PRO A 60 -10.55 19.46 0.35
CA PRO A 60 -10.02 20.28 1.44
C PRO A 60 -9.90 19.48 2.74
N CYS A 61 -8.92 19.89 3.59
CA CYS A 61 -8.76 19.29 4.92
C CYS A 61 -9.90 19.69 5.89
N THR A 62 -10.56 20.80 5.65
CA THR A 62 -11.71 21.24 6.42
C THR A 62 -12.81 20.17 6.35
N HIS A 63 -13.23 19.65 7.50
CA HIS A 63 -14.21 18.56 7.63
C HIS A 63 -13.78 17.24 6.95
N GLN A 64 -12.48 16.99 6.79
CA GLN A 64 -11.97 15.77 6.14
C GLN A 64 -12.50 14.49 6.81
N VAL A 65 -12.71 14.47 8.12
CA VAL A 65 -13.22 13.28 8.82
C VAL A 65 -14.70 13.06 8.51
N ASP A 66 -15.51 14.12 8.44
CA ASP A 66 -16.94 14.00 8.11
C ASP A 66 -17.15 13.55 6.67
N ASP A 67 -16.30 14.05 5.74
CA ASP A 67 -16.31 13.62 4.35
C ASP A 67 -15.84 12.16 4.22
N LEU A 68 -14.78 11.80 4.94
CA LEU A 68 -14.29 10.42 5.00
C LEU A 68 -15.36 9.45 5.49
N LEU A 69 -16.18 9.82 6.50
CA LEU A 69 -17.28 8.97 6.99
C LEU A 69 -18.31 8.65 5.90
N LYS A 70 -18.67 9.64 5.08
CA LYS A 70 -19.59 9.42 3.95
C LYS A 70 -18.99 8.45 2.94
N GLU A 71 -17.72 8.63 2.64
CA GLU A 71 -16.99 7.76 1.71
C GLU A 71 -16.81 6.33 2.24
N ILE A 72 -16.57 6.19 3.55
CA ILE A 72 -16.55 4.87 4.22
C ILE A 72 -17.91 4.19 4.06
N SER A 73 -19.01 4.88 4.40
CA SER A 73 -20.36 4.33 4.27
C SER A 73 -20.66 3.86 2.84
N ASN A 74 -20.36 4.69 1.86
CA ASN A 74 -20.58 4.38 0.45
C ASN A 74 -19.77 3.15 0.00
N THR A 75 -18.50 3.08 0.38
CA THR A 75 -17.60 1.99 -0.03
C THR A 75 -17.96 0.67 0.66
N VAL A 76 -18.29 0.72 1.95
CA VAL A 76 -18.69 -0.47 2.71
C VAL A 76 -20.01 -1.05 2.20
N THR A 77 -20.95 -0.20 1.79
CA THR A 77 -22.23 -0.64 1.20
C THR A 77 -22.02 -1.44 -0.10
N GLN A 78 -20.94 -1.17 -0.83
CA GLN A 78 -20.52 -1.92 -2.03
C GLN A 78 -19.79 -3.24 -1.71
N GLY A 79 -19.50 -3.47 -0.43
CA GLY A 79 -18.77 -4.66 0.04
C GLY A 79 -17.25 -4.54 -0.07
N ASP A 80 -16.74 -3.36 -0.37
CA ASP A 80 -15.33 -3.08 -0.59
C ASP A 80 -14.61 -2.63 0.70
N ARG A 81 -13.28 -2.61 0.66
CA ARG A 81 -12.42 -2.27 1.80
C ARG A 81 -11.73 -0.93 1.59
N ILE A 82 -11.32 -0.34 2.70
CA ILE A 82 -10.76 1.01 2.75
C ILE A 82 -9.44 1.01 3.49
N LEU A 83 -8.45 1.73 2.94
CA LEU A 83 -7.23 2.10 3.65
C LEU A 83 -7.27 3.60 3.97
N VAL A 84 -6.95 3.95 5.21
CA VAL A 84 -6.80 5.35 5.64
C VAL A 84 -5.40 5.58 6.17
N THR A 85 -4.69 6.56 5.61
CA THR A 85 -3.36 6.93 6.10
C THR A 85 -3.40 8.25 6.86
N THR A 86 -2.78 8.24 8.04
CA THR A 86 -2.62 9.41 8.91
C THR A 86 -1.14 9.79 9.02
N LEU A 87 -0.84 10.96 9.57
CA LEU A 87 0.53 11.43 9.78
C LEU A 87 1.16 10.91 11.06
N THR A 88 0.35 10.71 12.11
CA THR A 88 0.84 10.39 13.44
C THR A 88 0.09 9.22 14.06
N LYS A 89 0.76 8.53 14.99
CA LYS A 89 0.16 7.45 15.79
C LYS A 89 -1.08 7.93 16.53
N ARG A 90 -0.97 9.08 17.17
CA ARG A 90 -2.08 9.71 17.91
C ARG A 90 -3.31 9.94 17.03
N MET A 91 -3.11 10.51 15.84
CA MET A 91 -4.21 10.74 14.90
C MET A 91 -4.88 9.43 14.46
N ALA A 92 -4.10 8.38 14.21
CA ALA A 92 -4.63 7.07 13.85
C ALA A 92 -5.44 6.45 15.00
N GLU A 93 -4.95 6.55 16.23
CA GLU A 93 -5.64 6.06 17.43
C GLU A 93 -6.96 6.82 17.69
N GLU A 94 -6.92 8.16 17.62
CA GLU A 94 -8.11 9.01 17.82
C GLU A 94 -9.15 8.72 16.72
N LEU A 95 -8.74 8.60 15.46
CA LEU A 95 -9.63 8.27 14.35
C LEU A 95 -10.23 6.87 14.54
N SER A 96 -9.42 5.88 14.89
CA SER A 96 -9.90 4.51 15.14
C SER A 96 -10.94 4.48 16.25
N ALA A 97 -10.65 5.14 17.38
CA ALA A 97 -11.59 5.24 18.51
C ALA A 97 -12.88 5.96 18.11
N TYR A 98 -12.80 6.97 17.26
CA TYR A 98 -13.97 7.69 16.75
C TYR A 98 -14.83 6.81 15.85
N LEU A 99 -14.23 6.08 14.89
CA LEU A 99 -14.94 5.17 13.99
C LEU A 99 -15.63 4.03 14.76
N VAL A 100 -14.97 3.47 15.77
CA VAL A 100 -15.55 2.42 16.63
C VAL A 100 -16.80 2.93 17.35
N ARG A 101 -16.78 4.16 17.88
CA ARG A 101 -17.97 4.78 18.52
C ARG A 101 -19.15 4.95 17.56
N LEU A 102 -18.88 5.07 16.27
CA LEU A 102 -19.89 5.12 15.22
C LEU A 102 -20.27 3.73 14.68
N ASN A 103 -19.88 2.65 15.35
CA ASN A 103 -20.09 1.26 14.94
C ASN A 103 -19.48 0.90 13.58
N ILE A 104 -18.45 1.61 13.15
CA ILE A 104 -17.68 1.27 11.94
C ILE A 104 -16.61 0.25 12.31
N ARG A 105 -16.61 -0.89 11.61
CA ARG A 105 -15.65 -1.95 11.84
C ARG A 105 -14.29 -1.53 11.28
N CYS A 106 -13.38 -1.16 12.15
CA CYS A 106 -12.03 -0.73 11.77
C CYS A 106 -10.96 -1.37 12.65
N ARG A 107 -9.75 -1.38 12.13
CA ARG A 107 -8.52 -1.76 12.84
C ARG A 107 -7.46 -0.71 12.59
N TYR A 108 -6.61 -0.52 13.58
CA TYR A 108 -5.43 0.34 13.49
C TYR A 108 -4.16 -0.52 13.41
N LEU A 109 -3.30 -0.20 12.45
CA LEU A 109 -2.02 -0.86 12.24
C LEU A 109 -0.89 0.09 12.64
N HIS A 110 -0.15 -0.25 13.70
CA HIS A 110 0.99 0.53 14.19
C HIS A 110 2.34 -0.20 13.99
N SER A 111 3.44 0.51 14.22
CA SER A 111 4.79 0.00 13.99
C SER A 111 5.18 -1.16 14.92
N ASP A 112 4.59 -1.19 16.11
CA ASP A 112 4.97 -2.11 17.19
C ASP A 112 4.26 -3.48 17.09
N ILE A 113 3.35 -3.63 16.11
CA ILE A 113 2.66 -4.91 15.83
C ILE A 113 3.67 -5.87 15.21
N ASP A 114 3.75 -7.08 15.76
CA ASP A 114 4.62 -8.10 15.22
C ASP A 114 4.18 -8.59 13.82
N THR A 115 5.06 -9.30 13.14
CA THR A 115 4.82 -9.74 11.77
C THR A 115 3.63 -10.71 11.66
N LEU A 116 3.43 -11.60 12.63
CA LEU A 116 2.34 -12.58 12.61
C LEU A 116 0.99 -11.92 12.83
N GLU A 117 0.92 -11.03 13.83
CA GLU A 117 -0.30 -10.25 14.10
C GLU A 117 -0.67 -9.36 12.90
N ARG A 118 0.33 -8.76 12.25
CA ARG A 118 0.12 -7.98 11.03
C ARG A 118 -0.50 -8.81 9.90
N VAL A 119 0.02 -10.00 9.65
CA VAL A 119 -0.53 -10.93 8.65
C VAL A 119 -1.97 -11.29 8.98
N GLU A 120 -2.29 -11.52 10.25
CA GLU A 120 -3.65 -11.83 10.69
C GLU A 120 -4.60 -10.64 10.50
N ILE A 121 -4.18 -9.42 10.83
CA ILE A 121 -4.98 -8.19 10.59
C ILE A 121 -5.30 -8.05 9.09
N LEU A 122 -4.32 -8.25 8.22
CA LEU A 122 -4.52 -8.17 6.78
C LEU A 122 -5.45 -9.28 6.28
N ARG A 123 -5.31 -10.49 6.80
CA ARG A 123 -6.23 -11.59 6.50
C ARG A 123 -7.66 -11.26 6.92
N GLN A 124 -7.85 -10.69 8.11
CA GLN A 124 -9.16 -10.26 8.62
C GLN A 124 -9.80 -9.18 7.74
N LEU A 125 -9.02 -8.20 7.26
CA LEU A 125 -9.50 -7.20 6.29
C LEU A 125 -9.99 -7.88 5.01
N ARG A 126 -9.21 -8.80 4.45
CA ARG A 126 -9.53 -9.50 3.21
C ARG A 126 -10.80 -10.33 3.30
N ILE A 127 -11.01 -11.05 4.41
CA ILE A 127 -12.22 -11.85 4.62
C ILE A 127 -13.42 -11.03 5.11
N GLY A 128 -13.23 -9.73 5.39
CA GLY A 128 -14.29 -8.79 5.74
C GLY A 128 -14.74 -8.82 7.20
N LEU A 129 -13.89 -9.24 8.12
CA LEU A 129 -14.17 -9.11 9.54
C LEU A 129 -14.21 -7.64 9.98
N PHE A 130 -13.51 -6.78 9.26
CA PHE A 130 -13.60 -5.33 9.38
C PHE A 130 -13.44 -4.69 8.00
N ASP A 131 -13.77 -3.40 7.87
CA ASP A 131 -13.89 -2.72 6.59
C ASP A 131 -12.82 -1.66 6.37
N VAL A 132 -12.33 -1.05 7.43
CA VAL A 132 -11.40 0.09 7.39
C VAL A 132 -10.10 -0.26 8.11
N LEU A 133 -8.99 -0.19 7.39
CA LEU A 133 -7.65 -0.29 7.96
C LEU A 133 -7.03 1.11 8.04
N ILE A 134 -6.67 1.53 9.25
CA ILE A 134 -6.03 2.81 9.52
C ILE A 134 -4.55 2.58 9.82
N GLY A 135 -3.67 3.42 9.31
CA GLY A 135 -2.24 3.32 9.63
C GLY A 135 -1.46 4.57 9.26
N ILE A 136 -0.25 4.68 9.80
CA ILE A 136 0.65 5.79 9.51
C ILE A 136 1.42 5.51 8.23
N ASN A 137 2.06 4.37 8.16
CA ASN A 137 2.86 3.93 7.04
C ASN A 137 2.37 2.56 6.56
N LEU A 138 1.41 2.59 5.63
CA LEU A 138 0.89 1.39 4.98
C LEU A 138 1.73 1.02 3.74
N LEU A 139 2.93 1.60 3.59
CA LEU A 139 3.81 1.42 2.43
C LEU A 139 4.67 0.16 2.53
N ARG A 140 4.75 -0.48 3.69
CA ARG A 140 5.60 -1.67 3.86
C ARG A 140 5.26 -2.72 2.81
N GLU A 141 6.28 -3.30 2.23
CA GLU A 141 6.21 -4.31 1.18
C GLU A 141 5.30 -5.48 1.57
N GLY A 142 4.69 -6.10 0.57
CA GLY A 142 3.82 -7.27 0.77
C GLY A 142 2.34 -7.00 1.03
N LEU A 143 1.87 -5.75 0.98
CA LEU A 143 0.44 -5.45 1.04
C LEU A 143 -0.20 -5.61 -0.34
N ASP A 144 -0.69 -6.80 -0.63
CA ASP A 144 -1.54 -7.08 -1.79
C ASP A 144 -2.99 -7.23 -1.34
N LEU A 145 -3.78 -6.19 -1.55
CA LEU A 145 -5.16 -6.08 -1.07
C LEU A 145 -6.10 -5.74 -2.23
N PRO A 146 -6.43 -6.72 -3.07
CA PRO A 146 -7.32 -6.50 -4.22
C PRO A 146 -8.76 -6.12 -3.81
N GLU A 147 -9.12 -6.27 -2.55
CA GLU A 147 -10.41 -5.90 -1.99
C GLU A 147 -10.52 -4.40 -1.67
N VAL A 148 -9.39 -3.67 -1.70
CA VAL A 148 -9.35 -2.24 -1.38
C VAL A 148 -9.75 -1.41 -2.59
N ALA A 149 -10.90 -0.77 -2.50
CA ALA A 149 -11.41 0.14 -3.52
C ALA A 149 -11.13 1.62 -3.21
N LEU A 150 -10.98 1.97 -1.93
CA LEU A 150 -10.72 3.35 -1.52
C LEU A 150 -9.45 3.45 -0.69
N VAL A 151 -8.58 4.38 -1.07
CA VAL A 151 -7.45 4.84 -0.25
C VAL A 151 -7.69 6.30 0.10
N ALA A 152 -7.76 6.62 1.38
CA ALA A 152 -7.88 7.99 1.89
C ALA A 152 -6.58 8.43 2.54
N ILE A 153 -6.06 9.57 2.13
CA ILE A 153 -4.81 10.15 2.62
C ILE A 153 -5.16 11.46 3.35
N LEU A 154 -5.14 11.44 4.67
CA LEU A 154 -5.40 12.63 5.47
C LEU A 154 -4.17 13.54 5.51
N ASP A 155 -4.40 14.85 5.52
CA ASP A 155 -3.33 15.87 5.55
C ASP A 155 -2.23 15.60 4.52
N ALA A 156 -2.62 15.37 3.27
CA ALA A 156 -1.69 14.99 2.20
C ALA A 156 -0.71 16.12 1.84
N ASP A 157 -1.02 17.37 2.16
CA ASP A 157 -0.20 18.54 1.92
C ASP A 157 0.84 18.85 3.02
N LYS A 158 0.86 18.05 4.09
CA LYS A 158 1.86 18.15 5.16
C LYS A 158 3.13 17.43 4.71
N GLU A 159 3.97 18.12 3.95
CA GLU A 159 5.19 17.56 3.39
C GLU A 159 6.09 16.94 4.46
N GLY A 160 6.74 15.85 4.11
CA GLY A 160 7.63 15.10 4.97
C GLY A 160 7.85 13.68 4.43
N PHE A 161 8.54 12.86 5.19
CA PHE A 161 8.90 11.50 4.79
C PHE A 161 7.70 10.64 4.30
N LEU A 162 6.53 10.81 4.93
CA LEU A 162 5.32 10.05 4.58
C LEU A 162 4.46 10.70 3.49
N ARG A 163 4.79 11.92 3.07
CA ARG A 163 4.01 12.71 2.11
C ARG A 163 4.87 13.25 0.96
N ASN A 164 6.07 12.67 0.76
CA ASN A 164 6.83 12.90 -0.47
C ASN A 164 6.20 12.14 -1.65
N ALA A 165 6.55 12.50 -2.87
CA ALA A 165 5.98 11.92 -4.09
C ALA A 165 6.10 10.38 -4.12
N LYS A 166 7.27 9.82 -3.76
CA LYS A 166 7.49 8.37 -3.71
C LYS A 166 6.51 7.68 -2.77
N SER A 167 6.34 8.22 -1.56
CA SER A 167 5.42 7.68 -0.55
C SER A 167 3.96 7.77 -1.00
N LEU A 168 3.57 8.89 -1.61
CA LEU A 168 2.23 9.08 -2.13
C LEU A 168 1.94 8.13 -3.30
N ILE A 169 2.83 8.01 -4.28
CA ILE A 169 2.69 7.07 -5.42
C ILE A 169 2.51 5.63 -4.94
N GLN A 170 3.32 5.20 -3.97
CA GLN A 170 3.21 3.85 -3.40
C GLN A 170 1.88 3.64 -2.66
N THR A 171 1.40 4.64 -1.93
CA THR A 171 0.12 4.60 -1.22
C THR A 171 -1.05 4.54 -2.21
N VAL A 172 -1.04 5.40 -3.22
CA VAL A 172 -2.02 5.41 -4.33
C VAL A 172 -2.08 4.06 -5.03
N GLY A 173 -0.93 3.44 -5.27
CA GLY A 173 -0.81 2.12 -5.89
C GLY A 173 -1.52 0.99 -5.16
N ARG A 174 -1.90 1.17 -3.89
CA ARG A 174 -2.69 0.17 -3.14
C ARG A 174 -4.12 0.03 -3.66
N ALA A 175 -4.70 1.08 -4.24
CA ALA A 175 -6.00 1.01 -4.90
C ALA A 175 -5.93 0.52 -6.37
N ALA A 176 -4.73 0.36 -6.94
CA ALA A 176 -4.53 0.02 -8.34
C ALA A 176 -4.75 -1.47 -8.68
N ARG A 177 -5.32 -2.25 -7.76
CA ARG A 177 -5.69 -3.66 -7.96
C ARG A 177 -7.19 -3.90 -8.01
N HIS A 178 -7.96 -2.89 -7.71
CA HIS A 178 -9.41 -2.90 -7.75
C HIS A 178 -9.92 -2.15 -8.97
N VAL A 179 -10.90 -2.73 -9.68
CA VAL A 179 -11.45 -2.14 -10.92
C VAL A 179 -12.06 -0.76 -10.67
N ASN A 180 -12.68 -0.56 -9.50
CA ASN A 180 -13.24 0.70 -9.04
C ASN A 180 -12.30 1.43 -8.07
N GLY A 181 -10.97 1.18 -8.19
CA GLY A 181 -9.98 1.80 -7.32
C GLY A 181 -9.99 3.32 -7.43
N ARG A 182 -10.09 4.00 -6.29
CA ARG A 182 -10.01 5.47 -6.19
C ARG A 182 -9.24 5.92 -4.97
N VAL A 183 -8.73 7.14 -5.03
CA VAL A 183 -7.94 7.74 -3.95
C VAL A 183 -8.49 9.12 -3.66
N ILE A 184 -8.63 9.44 -2.38
CA ILE A 184 -8.94 10.78 -1.92
C ILE A 184 -7.74 11.30 -1.14
N MET A 185 -7.21 12.43 -1.56
CA MET A 185 -6.18 13.18 -0.84
C MET A 185 -6.81 14.42 -0.22
N TYR A 186 -6.80 14.49 1.10
CA TYR A 186 -7.24 15.69 1.80
C TYR A 186 -6.06 16.66 1.91
N ALA A 187 -6.17 17.79 1.23
CA ALA A 187 -5.12 18.78 1.12
C ALA A 187 -5.71 20.17 0.88
N ASP A 188 -5.24 21.18 1.61
CA ASP A 188 -5.61 22.58 1.39
C ASP A 188 -4.70 23.24 0.35
N ARG A 189 -3.53 22.64 0.08
CA ARG A 189 -2.57 23.11 -0.92
C ARG A 189 -2.11 21.96 -1.80
N GLN A 190 -1.99 22.21 -3.08
CA GLN A 190 -1.38 21.29 -4.01
C GLN A 190 0.14 21.43 -3.97
N THR A 191 0.81 20.59 -3.19
CA THR A 191 2.27 20.54 -3.11
C THR A 191 2.88 19.93 -4.36
N ASP A 192 4.21 20.11 -4.54
CA ASP A 192 4.93 19.49 -5.66
C ASP A 192 4.81 17.96 -5.61
N SER A 193 4.89 17.38 -4.43
CA SER A 193 4.71 15.92 -4.22
C SER A 193 3.33 15.43 -4.64
N ILE A 194 2.27 16.17 -4.34
CA ILE A 194 0.91 15.84 -4.77
C ILE A 194 0.80 15.97 -6.29
N ARG A 195 1.31 17.05 -6.88
CA ARG A 195 1.29 17.28 -8.33
C ARG A 195 1.99 16.14 -9.08
N GLU A 196 3.22 15.82 -8.71
CA GLU A 196 3.98 14.72 -9.30
C GLU A 196 3.24 13.38 -9.20
N THR A 197 2.61 13.11 -8.05
CA THR A 197 1.82 11.89 -7.84
C THR A 197 0.61 11.82 -8.76
N VAL A 198 -0.13 12.92 -8.91
CA VAL A 198 -1.30 12.99 -9.79
C VAL A 198 -0.89 12.84 -11.25
N GLU A 199 0.16 13.53 -11.68
CA GLU A 199 0.67 13.48 -13.05
C GLU A 199 1.14 12.07 -13.41
N GLU A 200 1.95 11.44 -12.56
CA GLU A 200 2.47 10.10 -12.81
C GLU A 200 1.34 9.03 -12.81
N THR A 201 0.40 9.13 -11.87
CA THR A 201 -0.74 8.22 -11.82
C THR A 201 -1.62 8.36 -13.06
N SER A 202 -1.87 9.59 -13.50
CA SER A 202 -2.64 9.89 -14.71
C SER A 202 -1.92 9.40 -15.98
N ARG A 203 -0.61 9.57 -16.05
CA ARG A 203 0.23 9.06 -17.15
C ARG A 203 0.12 7.53 -17.25
N ARG A 204 0.33 6.82 -16.16
CA ARG A 204 0.23 5.36 -16.11
C ARG A 204 -1.16 4.88 -16.48
N ARG A 205 -2.19 5.54 -15.96
CA ARG A 205 -3.59 5.25 -16.29
C ARG A 205 -3.86 5.38 -17.80
N SER A 206 -3.41 6.46 -18.42
CA SER A 206 -3.59 6.70 -19.85
C SER A 206 -2.90 5.66 -20.73
N ILE A 207 -1.67 5.24 -20.35
CA ILE A 207 -0.94 4.18 -21.06
C ILE A 207 -1.70 2.86 -20.98
N GLN A 208 -2.17 2.47 -19.78
CA GLN A 208 -2.93 1.24 -19.60
C GLN A 208 -4.26 1.28 -20.34
N GLU A 209 -4.96 2.42 -20.33
CA GLU A 209 -6.22 2.58 -21.01
C GLU A 209 -6.08 2.46 -22.53
N ALA A 210 -5.04 3.08 -23.10
CA ALA A 210 -4.72 2.96 -24.53
C ALA A 210 -4.39 1.50 -24.91
N TYR A 211 -3.63 0.81 -24.08
CA TYR A 211 -3.30 -0.60 -24.27
C TYR A 211 -4.55 -1.48 -24.20
N ASN A 212 -5.40 -1.29 -23.19
CA ASN A 212 -6.66 -2.04 -23.05
C ASN A 212 -7.54 -1.87 -24.28
N ARG A 213 -7.66 -0.63 -24.80
CA ARG A 213 -8.46 -0.32 -26.00
C ARG A 213 -7.90 -1.02 -27.23
N SER A 214 -6.60 -0.98 -27.44
CA SER A 214 -5.95 -1.59 -28.62
C SER A 214 -5.98 -3.12 -28.61
N HIS A 215 -6.02 -3.73 -27.42
CA HIS A 215 -6.02 -5.20 -27.24
C HIS A 215 -7.37 -5.75 -26.83
N HIS A 216 -8.44 -4.93 -26.82
CA HIS A 216 -9.79 -5.32 -26.40
C HIS A 216 -9.85 -5.97 -25.01
N ILE A 217 -9.02 -5.48 -24.08
CA ILE A 217 -8.95 -5.99 -22.70
C ILE A 217 -10.01 -5.28 -21.85
N GLN A 218 -10.85 -6.06 -21.19
CA GLN A 218 -11.75 -5.55 -20.16
C GLN A 218 -11.06 -5.64 -18.79
N PRO A 219 -10.95 -4.52 -18.04
CA PRO A 219 -10.36 -4.52 -16.72
C PRO A 219 -11.06 -5.50 -15.76
N ARG A 220 -10.28 -6.29 -15.04
CA ARG A 220 -10.79 -7.21 -14.01
C ARG A 220 -9.96 -7.06 -12.76
N SER A 221 -10.60 -6.87 -11.60
CA SER A 221 -9.89 -6.86 -10.33
C SER A 221 -9.04 -8.11 -10.19
N ALA A 222 -7.85 -7.97 -9.63
CA ALA A 222 -7.03 -9.12 -9.29
C ALA A 222 -7.88 -10.06 -8.44
N GLY A 223 -8.01 -11.33 -8.87
CA GLY A 223 -8.97 -12.26 -8.27
C GLY A 223 -8.80 -12.35 -6.76
N ARG A 224 -9.90 -12.42 -6.02
CA ARG A 224 -9.87 -12.75 -4.59
C ARG A 224 -9.18 -14.10 -4.47
N GLN A 225 -7.90 -14.11 -4.14
CA GLN A 225 -7.26 -15.34 -3.70
C GLN A 225 -8.06 -15.79 -2.47
N LYS A 226 -8.74 -16.95 -2.57
CA LYS A 226 -9.33 -17.57 -1.38
C LYS A 226 -8.22 -17.59 -0.34
N PRO A 227 -8.41 -17.01 0.86
CA PRO A 227 -7.38 -17.05 1.88
C PRO A 227 -6.95 -18.51 1.97
N LEU A 228 -5.65 -18.77 1.83
CA LEU A 228 -5.09 -20.08 2.14
C LEU A 228 -5.59 -20.38 3.54
N VAL A 229 -6.51 -21.34 3.64
CA VAL A 229 -6.91 -21.89 4.92
C VAL A 229 -5.60 -22.36 5.52
N ALA A 230 -5.12 -21.66 6.53
CA ALA A 230 -3.97 -22.10 7.27
C ALA A 230 -4.35 -23.51 7.73
N LEU A 231 -3.71 -24.52 7.11
CA LEU A 231 -3.75 -25.85 7.62
C LEU A 231 -3.35 -25.71 9.08
N LYS A 232 -4.31 -25.88 10.00
CA LYS A 232 -4.01 -26.13 11.40
C LYS A 232 -3.05 -27.31 11.36
N LYS A 233 -1.76 -27.03 11.42
CA LYS A 233 -0.80 -28.04 11.86
C LYS A 233 -1.24 -28.32 13.28
N GLU A 234 -1.93 -29.45 13.46
CA GLU A 234 -2.01 -30.10 14.75
C GLU A 234 -0.56 -30.27 15.19
N ILE A 235 -0.15 -29.45 16.14
CA ILE A 235 1.11 -29.65 16.85
C ILE A 235 0.88 -30.94 17.61
N PRO A 236 1.60 -32.05 17.31
CA PRO A 236 1.46 -33.25 18.12
C PRO A 236 1.86 -32.85 19.53
N GLU A 237 0.98 -33.12 20.49
CA GLU A 237 1.33 -32.99 21.92
C GLU A 237 2.58 -33.85 22.16
N ILE A 238 3.70 -33.18 22.35
CA ILE A 238 4.92 -33.84 22.83
C ILE A 238 4.62 -34.23 24.27
N GLY A 239 4.48 -35.55 24.48
CA GLY A 239 4.12 -36.15 25.73
C GLY A 239 4.94 -35.61 26.88
N ARG A 240 4.26 -35.28 27.97
CA ARG A 240 4.87 -35.06 29.29
C ARG A 240 5.56 -36.36 29.68
N ALA A 241 6.89 -36.37 29.70
CA ALA A 241 7.64 -37.40 30.36
C ALA A 241 7.38 -37.26 31.87
N HIS A 242 6.80 -38.31 32.46
CA HIS A 242 6.80 -38.49 33.92
C HIS A 242 8.20 -38.73 34.40
N VAL A 243 8.65 -37.88 35.33
CA VAL A 243 9.54 -38.29 36.43
C VAL A 243 9.00 -37.64 37.71
#